data_043a9dfecba25a97b424e2800792560e
#
_entry.id   043a9dfecba25a97b424e2800792560e
#
_cell.length_a   1.000
_cell.length_b   1.000
_cell.length_c   1.000
_cell.angle_alpha   90.00
_cell.angle_beta   90.00
_cell.angle_gamma   90.00
#
_symmetry.space_group_name_H-M   'P 1'
#
loop_
_entity.id
_entity.type
_entity.pdbx_description
1 polymer ?
#
loop_
_entity_poly.entity_id
_entity_poly.type
_entity_poly.pdbx_seq_one_letter_code
_entity_poly.pdbx_strand_id
1 'polypeptide(L)'
;MLTPFTKFHDLQKRYQHDGFLVLPKKLPHKQLSRLKAEINRYVENYEPSIRSSVFRTDTRDKDRDEDFLASASQVHGFLEPEAYNEQGQLTVPKTRCLNKLGHALHDHLSAFNELAKEALIKEAFQIAGHKTSNLVQTMVIFKQPHIGGRVRWHQDASYLITQPSSVVGLWIALEDATKDNGCLWMAPGQHDSPLRELYTVDWESRQGYLKDINKTAWPSPEQEFAIEVEAGTMVIFHDHMPHRSAPNQSDKSRVAVTLHAYDTQSLWPTHNWLHRQGLKPFILH
;
A
#
# COMPACT_ATOMS: atom_id res chain seq x y z
N MET A 1 -7.39 9.53 22.20
CA MET A 1 -6.60 8.31 22.02
C MET A 1 -7.48 7.08 22.19
N LEU A 2 -7.29 6.05 21.36
CA LEU A 2 -7.94 4.75 21.57
C LEU A 2 -7.19 3.96 22.63
N THR A 3 -7.92 3.25 23.47
CA THR A 3 -7.33 2.34 24.46
C THR A 3 -7.43 0.89 23.96
N PRO A 4 -6.61 -0.05 24.47
CA PRO A 4 -6.72 -1.47 24.16
C PRO A 4 -8.10 -2.08 24.46
N PHE A 5 -8.90 -1.39 25.30
CA PHE A 5 -10.24 -1.81 25.71
C PHE A 5 -11.37 -1.12 24.93
N THR A 6 -11.07 -0.33 23.88
CA THR A 6 -12.11 0.27 23.05
C THR A 6 -12.95 -0.83 22.40
N LYS A 7 -14.28 -0.71 22.55
CA LYS A 7 -15.20 -1.74 22.04
C LYS A 7 -15.16 -1.82 20.50
N PHE A 8 -15.28 -3.01 19.95
CA PHE A 8 -15.27 -3.26 18.49
C PHE A 8 -16.24 -2.34 17.72
N HIS A 9 -17.46 -2.19 18.24
CA HIS A 9 -18.48 -1.33 17.62
C HIS A 9 -18.06 0.17 17.59
N ASP A 10 -17.33 0.64 18.59
CA ASP A 10 -16.85 2.03 18.63
C ASP A 10 -15.72 2.25 17.59
N LEU A 11 -14.90 1.22 17.36
CA LEU A 11 -13.89 1.24 16.28
C LEU A 11 -14.56 1.31 14.91
N GLN A 12 -15.60 0.50 14.67
CA GLN A 12 -16.37 0.55 13.43
C GLN A 12 -17.00 1.93 13.19
N LYS A 13 -17.66 2.51 14.18
CA LYS A 13 -18.25 3.86 14.06
C LYS A 13 -17.21 4.92 13.72
N ARG A 14 -16.05 4.87 14.35
CA ARG A 14 -14.97 5.81 14.06
C ARG A 14 -14.42 5.62 12.64
N TYR A 15 -14.18 4.37 12.22
CA TYR A 15 -13.77 4.08 10.87
C TYR A 15 -14.79 4.61 9.84
N GLN A 16 -16.09 4.38 10.06
CA GLN A 16 -17.15 4.88 9.18
C GLN A 16 -17.23 6.42 9.15
N HIS A 17 -16.93 7.09 10.26
CA HIS A 17 -16.96 8.55 10.34
C HIS A 17 -15.72 9.19 9.70
N ASP A 18 -14.52 8.67 10.02
CA ASP A 18 -13.25 9.29 9.63
C ASP A 18 -12.71 8.74 8.29
N GLY A 19 -13.17 7.55 7.86
CA GLY A 19 -12.69 6.81 6.69
C GLY A 19 -11.36 6.12 6.88
N PHE A 20 -10.75 6.25 8.06
CA PHE A 20 -9.55 5.52 8.48
C PHE A 20 -9.52 5.34 9.99
N LEU A 21 -8.64 4.46 10.46
CA LEU A 21 -8.45 4.23 11.88
C LEU A 21 -7.02 3.77 12.17
N VAL A 22 -6.36 4.42 13.13
CA VAL A 22 -5.15 3.89 13.77
C VAL A 22 -5.60 2.86 14.82
N LEU A 23 -5.25 1.60 14.59
CA LEU A 23 -5.72 0.50 15.44
C LEU A 23 -5.05 0.52 16.82
N PRO A 24 -5.80 0.20 17.90
CA PRO A 24 -5.25 0.21 19.25
C PRO A 24 -4.28 -0.94 19.54
N LYS A 25 -4.40 -2.03 18.80
CA LYS A 25 -3.51 -3.19 18.90
C LYS A 25 -2.39 -3.06 17.89
N LYS A 26 -1.16 -3.38 18.30
CA LYS A 26 0.03 -3.41 17.44
C LYS A 26 0.38 -4.83 17.04
N LEU A 27 1.02 -4.96 15.90
CA LEU A 27 1.62 -6.22 15.47
C LEU A 27 2.73 -6.61 16.46
N PRO A 28 2.75 -7.87 16.97
CA PRO A 28 3.76 -8.31 17.93
C PRO A 28 5.19 -8.20 17.39
N HIS A 29 6.14 -7.86 18.24
CA HIS A 29 7.56 -7.69 17.87
C HIS A 29 8.14 -8.91 17.14
N LYS A 30 7.77 -10.12 17.54
CA LYS A 30 8.18 -11.37 16.86
C LYS A 30 7.77 -11.38 15.39
N GLN A 31 6.55 -10.94 15.08
CA GLN A 31 6.05 -10.84 13.70
C GLN A 31 6.81 -9.77 12.90
N LEU A 32 7.03 -8.59 13.51
CA LEU A 32 7.84 -7.52 12.89
C LEU A 32 9.23 -8.02 12.53
N SER A 33 9.90 -8.71 13.45
CA SER A 33 11.25 -9.25 13.22
C SER A 33 11.28 -10.27 12.09
N ARG A 34 10.26 -11.13 11.98
CA ARG A 34 10.15 -12.13 10.89
C ARG A 34 9.95 -11.48 9.54
N LEU A 35 9.06 -10.48 9.44
CA LEU A 35 8.85 -9.71 8.23
C LEU A 35 10.12 -8.98 7.79
N LYS A 36 10.79 -8.29 8.70
CA LYS A 36 12.06 -7.60 8.41
C LYS A 36 13.13 -8.57 7.93
N ALA A 37 13.27 -9.73 8.57
CA ALA A 37 14.26 -10.74 8.16
C ALA A 37 13.97 -11.28 6.75
N GLU A 38 12.70 -11.51 6.38
CA GLU A 38 12.35 -11.97 5.04
C GLU A 38 12.56 -10.87 3.98
N ILE A 39 12.19 -9.63 4.30
CA ILE A 39 12.46 -8.47 3.43
C ILE A 39 13.96 -8.31 3.18
N ASN A 40 14.77 -8.33 4.23
CA ASN A 40 16.21 -8.18 4.12
C ASN A 40 16.82 -9.29 3.25
N ARG A 41 16.41 -10.55 3.48
CA ARG A 41 16.84 -11.68 2.65
C ARG A 41 16.48 -11.49 1.17
N TYR A 42 15.28 -10.98 0.88
CA TYR A 42 14.87 -10.69 -0.48
C TYR A 42 15.75 -9.58 -1.10
N VAL A 43 15.94 -8.48 -0.38
CA VAL A 43 16.73 -7.33 -0.83
C VAL A 43 18.20 -7.70 -1.07
N GLU A 44 18.80 -8.52 -0.20
CA GLU A 44 20.16 -9.02 -0.33
C GLU A 44 20.36 -9.87 -1.60
N ASN A 45 19.35 -10.66 -1.96
CA ASN A 45 19.38 -11.51 -3.16
C ASN A 45 18.82 -10.84 -4.43
N TYR A 46 18.24 -9.65 -4.30
CA TYR A 46 17.70 -8.91 -5.43
C TYR A 46 18.84 -8.37 -6.31
N GLU A 47 18.77 -8.65 -7.61
CA GLU A 47 19.74 -8.14 -8.58
C GLU A 47 19.08 -7.04 -9.41
N PRO A 48 19.29 -5.75 -9.07
CA PRO A 48 18.76 -4.64 -9.83
C PRO A 48 19.45 -4.60 -11.21
N SER A 49 18.66 -4.48 -12.25
CA SER A 49 19.15 -4.30 -13.62
C SER A 49 18.66 -2.97 -14.17
N ILE A 50 19.33 -2.45 -15.19
CA ILE A 50 18.89 -1.26 -15.98
C ILE A 50 17.45 -1.45 -16.54
N ARG A 51 17.01 -2.69 -16.73
CA ARG A 51 15.67 -3.03 -17.18
C ARG A 51 14.67 -3.19 -16.03
N SER A 52 15.11 -3.07 -14.77
CA SER A 52 14.17 -3.10 -13.64
C SER A 52 13.25 -1.90 -13.68
N SER A 53 11.98 -2.14 -13.45
CA SER A 53 10.96 -1.09 -13.44
C SER A 53 11.28 -0.01 -12.41
N VAL A 54 11.33 1.24 -12.85
CA VAL A 54 11.44 2.41 -11.99
C VAL A 54 10.03 2.86 -11.62
N PHE A 55 9.74 2.90 -10.34
CA PHE A 55 8.43 3.33 -9.86
C PHE A 55 8.40 4.82 -9.59
N ARG A 56 7.79 5.60 -10.47
CA ARG A 56 7.59 7.03 -10.28
C ARG A 56 6.23 7.29 -9.63
N THR A 57 6.24 7.89 -8.45
CA THR A 57 5.03 8.24 -7.69
C THR A 57 4.62 9.69 -7.86
N ASP A 58 5.48 10.51 -8.45
CA ASP A 58 5.31 11.95 -8.64
C ASP A 58 4.77 12.32 -10.03
N THR A 59 4.84 11.40 -10.98
CA THR A 59 4.34 11.58 -12.34
C THR A 59 3.12 10.71 -12.62
N ARG A 60 2.26 11.17 -13.55
CA ARG A 60 1.20 10.37 -14.16
C ARG A 60 1.83 9.53 -15.27
N ASP A 61 2.67 8.55 -14.90
CA ASP A 61 3.27 7.69 -15.90
C ASP A 61 2.18 6.92 -16.64
N LYS A 62 2.15 7.15 -17.95
CA LYS A 62 1.16 6.57 -18.85
C LYS A 62 1.45 5.10 -19.15
N ASP A 63 2.72 4.69 -19.05
CA ASP A 63 3.19 3.38 -19.46
C ASP A 63 3.69 2.61 -18.23
N ARG A 64 2.81 1.85 -17.61
CA ARG A 64 3.23 0.80 -16.69
C ARG A 64 3.59 -0.40 -17.55
N ASP A 65 4.86 -0.74 -17.46
CA ASP A 65 5.47 -1.80 -18.26
C ASP A 65 4.90 -3.20 -17.95
N GLU A 66 5.28 -4.17 -18.76
CA GLU A 66 4.88 -5.57 -18.57
C GLU A 66 5.24 -6.11 -17.20
N ASP A 67 6.36 -5.67 -16.61
CA ASP A 67 6.80 -6.08 -15.27
C ASP A 67 5.79 -5.65 -14.21
N PHE A 68 5.21 -4.44 -14.33
CA PHE A 68 4.15 -3.99 -13.42
C PHE A 68 2.91 -4.89 -13.53
N LEU A 69 2.44 -5.20 -14.73
CA LEU A 69 1.28 -6.07 -14.92
C LEU A 69 1.57 -7.50 -14.46
N ALA A 70 2.77 -8.03 -14.74
CA ALA A 70 3.18 -9.36 -14.30
C ALA A 70 3.29 -9.48 -12.77
N SER A 71 3.63 -8.39 -12.10
CA SER A 71 3.75 -8.36 -10.63
C SER A 71 2.42 -8.60 -9.89
N ALA A 72 1.28 -8.54 -10.59
CA ALA A 72 -0.02 -8.88 -10.01
C ALA A 72 -0.07 -10.31 -9.43
N SER A 73 0.73 -11.24 -9.96
CA SER A 73 0.82 -12.63 -9.51
C SER A 73 2.22 -13.04 -9.03
N GLN A 74 3.15 -12.11 -8.93
CA GLN A 74 4.54 -12.36 -8.57
C GLN A 74 5.05 -11.39 -7.50
N VAL A 75 6.26 -11.65 -6.99
CA VAL A 75 7.02 -10.68 -6.19
C VAL A 75 8.00 -9.97 -7.10
N HIS A 76 7.83 -8.67 -7.28
CA HIS A 76 8.67 -7.84 -8.13
C HIS A 76 9.20 -6.64 -7.33
N GLY A 77 10.46 -6.27 -7.58
CA GLY A 77 11.10 -5.09 -6.99
C GLY A 77 11.00 -3.90 -7.93
N PHE A 78 10.59 -2.76 -7.42
CA PHE A 78 10.53 -1.49 -8.14
C PHE A 78 11.55 -0.53 -7.55
N LEU A 79 12.28 0.16 -8.39
CA LEU A 79 13.40 1.00 -7.99
C LEU A 79 12.98 2.42 -7.66
N GLU A 80 13.71 3.06 -6.75
CA GLU A 80 13.63 4.51 -6.57
C GLU A 80 14.21 5.21 -7.79
N PRO A 81 13.55 6.27 -8.32
CA PRO A 81 14.06 7.02 -9.46
C PRO A 81 15.47 7.56 -9.23
N GLU A 82 15.75 8.05 -8.01
CA GLU A 82 17.03 8.63 -7.64
C GLU A 82 18.11 7.58 -7.34
N ALA A 83 17.78 6.29 -7.36
CA ALA A 83 18.76 5.22 -7.14
C ALA A 83 19.72 5.02 -8.30
N TYR A 84 19.45 5.64 -9.48
CA TYR A 84 20.28 5.54 -10.69
C TYR A 84 20.63 6.91 -11.26
N ASN A 85 21.83 7.01 -11.83
CA ASN A 85 22.22 8.16 -12.65
C ASN A 85 21.74 7.98 -14.11
N GLU A 86 21.96 9.00 -14.94
CA GLU A 86 21.62 8.98 -16.36
C GLU A 86 22.36 7.88 -17.16
N GLN A 87 23.47 7.39 -16.65
CA GLN A 87 24.25 6.30 -17.24
C GLN A 87 23.76 4.92 -16.78
N GLY A 88 22.71 4.86 -15.97
CA GLY A 88 22.13 3.62 -15.46
C GLY A 88 22.96 2.92 -14.39
N GLN A 89 23.83 3.65 -13.70
CA GLN A 89 24.62 3.15 -12.59
C GLN A 89 23.95 3.46 -11.26
N LEU A 90 24.00 2.53 -10.30
CA LEU A 90 23.51 2.77 -8.95
C LEU A 90 24.25 3.94 -8.29
N THR A 91 23.50 4.90 -7.76
CA THR A 91 23.99 6.05 -6.99
C THR A 91 23.99 5.78 -5.48
N VAL A 92 23.34 4.69 -5.07
CA VAL A 92 23.17 4.27 -3.68
C VAL A 92 23.56 2.79 -3.52
N PRO A 93 23.84 2.31 -2.30
CA PRO A 93 24.03 0.88 -2.05
C PRO A 93 22.80 0.08 -2.52
N LYS A 94 23.02 -1.10 -3.09
CA LYS A 94 21.98 -2.01 -3.59
C LYS A 94 20.82 -2.20 -2.58
N THR A 95 21.13 -2.28 -1.30
CA THR A 95 20.13 -2.43 -0.22
C THR A 95 19.21 -1.22 -0.05
N ARG A 96 19.49 -0.10 -0.70
CA ARG A 96 18.71 1.14 -0.65
C ARG A 96 18.10 1.54 -2.00
N CYS A 97 18.20 0.70 -3.02
CA CYS A 97 17.70 1.05 -4.35
C CYS A 97 16.18 0.84 -4.53
N LEU A 98 15.54 0.07 -3.65
CA LEU A 98 14.13 -0.28 -3.80
C LEU A 98 13.20 0.79 -3.22
N ASN A 99 12.20 1.17 -4.00
CA ASN A 99 11.02 1.92 -3.61
C ASN A 99 9.94 0.98 -3.06
N LYS A 100 9.70 -0.15 -3.76
CA LYS A 100 8.60 -1.04 -3.44
C LYS A 100 8.91 -2.49 -3.82
N LEU A 101 8.37 -3.43 -3.05
CA LEU A 101 8.14 -4.82 -3.46
C LEU A 101 6.63 -5.05 -3.60
N GLY A 102 6.18 -5.69 -4.63
CA GLY A 102 4.76 -5.98 -4.89
C GLY A 102 4.58 -7.12 -5.89
N HIS A 103 3.44 -7.73 -6.03
CA HIS A 103 2.19 -7.41 -5.31
C HIS A 103 1.57 -8.67 -4.71
N ALA A 104 2.22 -9.84 -4.89
CA ALA A 104 1.75 -11.14 -4.42
C ALA A 104 2.64 -11.73 -3.30
N LEU A 105 3.12 -10.87 -2.36
CA LEU A 105 4.03 -11.33 -1.31
C LEU A 105 3.39 -12.39 -0.41
N HIS A 106 2.08 -12.27 -0.13
CA HIS A 106 1.33 -13.23 0.69
C HIS A 106 1.19 -14.63 0.06
N ASP A 107 1.38 -14.73 -1.25
CA ASP A 107 1.36 -16.03 -1.94
C ASP A 107 2.74 -16.69 -1.96
N HIS A 108 3.81 -15.90 -2.05
CA HIS A 108 5.16 -16.39 -2.34
C HIS A 108 6.14 -16.33 -1.17
N LEU A 109 5.89 -15.47 -0.17
CA LEU A 109 6.80 -15.28 0.96
C LEU A 109 6.17 -15.74 2.28
N SER A 110 6.86 -16.62 2.99
CA SER A 110 6.28 -17.33 4.16
C SER A 110 5.86 -16.37 5.28
N ALA A 111 6.67 -15.36 5.63
CA ALA A 111 6.32 -14.43 6.69
C ALA A 111 5.10 -13.56 6.33
N PHE A 112 4.89 -13.26 5.04
CA PHE A 112 3.72 -12.53 4.57
C PHE A 112 2.47 -13.42 4.51
N ASN A 113 2.62 -14.69 4.16
CA ASN A 113 1.54 -15.68 4.22
C ASN A 113 1.06 -15.89 5.67
N GLU A 114 2.00 -16.01 6.61
CA GLU A 114 1.69 -16.11 8.03
C GLU A 114 1.04 -14.84 8.56
N LEU A 115 1.57 -13.65 8.22
CA LEU A 115 0.96 -12.36 8.58
C LEU A 115 -0.50 -12.30 8.14
N ALA A 116 -0.78 -12.63 6.86
CA ALA A 116 -2.14 -12.57 6.32
C ALA A 116 -3.13 -13.46 7.06
N LYS A 117 -2.68 -14.56 7.70
CA LYS A 117 -3.51 -15.48 8.48
C LYS A 117 -3.68 -15.11 9.95
N GLU A 118 -3.02 -14.05 10.42
CA GLU A 118 -3.15 -13.61 11.81
C GLU A 118 -4.58 -13.11 12.09
N ALA A 119 -5.13 -13.51 13.23
CA ALA A 119 -6.47 -13.08 13.66
C ALA A 119 -6.60 -11.56 13.73
N LEU A 120 -5.51 -10.87 14.05
CA LEU A 120 -5.44 -9.41 14.12
C LEU A 120 -5.64 -8.75 12.74
N ILE A 121 -5.18 -9.37 11.67
CA ILE A 121 -5.38 -8.90 10.29
C ILE A 121 -6.84 -9.07 9.89
N LYS A 122 -7.44 -10.23 10.18
CA LYS A 122 -8.87 -10.45 9.95
C LYS A 122 -9.74 -9.45 10.74
N GLU A 123 -9.43 -9.26 12.04
CA GLU A 123 -10.13 -8.28 12.90
C GLU A 123 -10.09 -6.87 12.30
N ALA A 124 -8.95 -6.45 11.71
CA ALA A 124 -8.82 -5.15 11.06
C ALA A 124 -9.83 -4.97 9.91
N PHE A 125 -9.93 -5.94 9.02
CA PHE A 125 -10.89 -5.88 7.91
C PHE A 125 -12.35 -5.99 8.39
N GLN A 126 -12.62 -6.73 9.45
CA GLN A 126 -13.96 -6.79 10.07
C GLN A 126 -14.37 -5.45 10.71
N ILE A 127 -13.42 -4.69 11.27
CA ILE A 127 -13.67 -3.32 11.74
C ILE A 127 -14.10 -2.44 10.58
N ALA A 128 -13.52 -2.60 9.41
CA ALA A 128 -13.93 -1.89 8.20
C ALA A 128 -15.28 -2.34 7.62
N GLY A 129 -15.87 -3.42 8.14
CA GLY A 129 -17.20 -3.91 7.76
C GLY A 129 -17.22 -5.15 6.89
N HIS A 130 -16.05 -5.73 6.53
CA HIS A 130 -16.00 -6.96 5.75
C HIS A 130 -16.61 -8.13 6.51
N LYS A 131 -17.44 -8.91 5.84
CA LYS A 131 -17.90 -10.22 6.34
C LYS A 131 -16.86 -11.30 6.04
N THR A 132 -16.36 -11.30 4.82
CA THR A 132 -15.31 -12.23 4.38
C THR A 132 -14.40 -11.46 3.43
N SER A 133 -13.11 -11.41 3.73
CA SER A 133 -12.15 -10.65 2.95
C SER A 133 -11.38 -11.55 1.97
N ASN A 134 -11.24 -11.10 0.72
CA ASN A 134 -10.28 -11.67 -0.24
C ASN A 134 -9.08 -10.73 -0.33
N LEU A 135 -7.92 -11.17 0.13
CA LEU A 135 -6.67 -10.44 0.04
C LEU A 135 -6.14 -10.52 -1.39
N VAL A 136 -6.00 -9.38 -2.05
CA VAL A 136 -5.60 -9.32 -3.46
C VAL A 136 -4.20 -8.78 -3.67
N GLN A 137 -3.71 -7.96 -2.75
CA GLN A 137 -2.41 -7.29 -2.90
C GLN A 137 -1.70 -7.19 -1.56
N THR A 138 -0.39 -7.41 -1.58
CA THR A 138 0.54 -7.09 -0.50
C THR A 138 1.77 -6.41 -1.06
N MET A 139 2.22 -5.34 -0.40
CA MET A 139 3.41 -4.61 -0.79
C MET A 139 4.29 -4.32 0.41
N VAL A 140 5.59 -4.17 0.17
CA VAL A 140 6.50 -3.45 1.06
C VAL A 140 6.80 -2.11 0.40
N ILE A 141 6.62 -1.03 1.14
CA ILE A 141 6.92 0.33 0.69
C ILE A 141 8.12 0.84 1.47
N PHE A 142 9.17 1.15 0.75
CA PHE A 142 10.38 1.73 1.31
C PHE A 142 10.35 3.25 1.16
N LYS A 143 10.79 3.93 2.16
CA LYS A 143 11.18 5.35 2.15
C LYS A 143 12.63 5.39 2.59
N GLN A 144 13.52 5.25 1.63
CA GLN A 144 14.95 5.26 1.88
C GLN A 144 15.42 6.64 2.36
N PRO A 145 16.43 6.73 3.24
CA PRO A 145 16.98 8.00 3.67
C PRO A 145 17.37 8.89 2.48
N HIS A 146 16.87 10.13 2.47
CA HIS A 146 17.14 11.20 1.50
C HIS A 146 16.66 10.97 0.06
N ILE A 147 16.41 9.72 -0.37
CA ILE A 147 15.95 9.41 -1.73
C ILE A 147 14.52 8.85 -1.79
N GLY A 148 13.92 8.52 -0.65
CA GLY A 148 12.54 8.02 -0.61
C GLY A 148 11.57 9.05 -1.16
N GLY A 149 11.11 8.84 -2.40
CA GLY A 149 10.35 9.80 -3.18
C GLY A 149 8.96 10.15 -2.59
N ARG A 150 8.36 11.24 -3.11
CA ARG A 150 6.99 11.63 -2.76
C ARG A 150 6.00 10.60 -3.29
N VAL A 151 4.99 10.25 -2.49
CA VAL A 151 3.73 9.66 -2.98
C VAL A 151 2.68 10.78 -3.00
N ARG A 152 2.22 11.14 -4.21
CA ARG A 152 1.20 12.19 -4.38
C ARG A 152 -0.13 11.79 -3.75
N TRP A 153 -1.07 12.74 -3.61
CA TRP A 153 -2.45 12.44 -3.27
C TRP A 153 -3.03 11.41 -4.23
N HIS A 154 -3.67 10.38 -3.70
CA HIS A 154 -4.38 9.38 -4.47
C HIS A 154 -5.48 8.72 -3.60
N GLN A 155 -6.34 7.99 -4.24
CA GLN A 155 -7.31 7.09 -3.64
C GLN A 155 -6.99 5.68 -4.15
N ASP A 156 -7.01 4.67 -3.29
CA ASP A 156 -6.69 3.29 -3.72
C ASP A 156 -7.71 2.76 -4.73
N ALA A 157 -8.97 3.20 -4.61
CA ALA A 157 -10.03 2.93 -5.58
C ALA A 157 -9.69 3.39 -7.01
N SER A 158 -8.72 4.29 -7.18
CA SER A 158 -8.22 4.64 -8.51
C SER A 158 -7.57 3.45 -9.22
N TYR A 159 -7.08 2.48 -8.48
CA TYR A 159 -6.34 1.32 -8.99
C TYR A 159 -7.03 -0.02 -8.71
N LEU A 160 -7.79 -0.11 -7.62
CA LEU A 160 -8.42 -1.33 -7.13
C LEU A 160 -9.92 -1.09 -6.96
N ILE A 161 -10.70 -1.47 -7.97
CA ILE A 161 -12.13 -1.16 -8.02
C ILE A 161 -12.94 -2.39 -7.63
N THR A 162 -14.03 -2.18 -6.86
CA THR A 162 -15.08 -3.18 -6.64
C THR A 162 -16.46 -2.56 -6.77
N GLN A 163 -17.48 -3.40 -6.99
CA GLN A 163 -18.88 -2.99 -7.06
C GLN A 163 -19.73 -3.86 -6.14
N PRO A 164 -20.28 -3.30 -5.03
CA PRO A 164 -20.03 -1.95 -4.51
C PRO A 164 -18.58 -1.77 -4.06
N SER A 165 -18.14 -0.52 -3.85
CA SER A 165 -16.81 -0.21 -3.30
C SER A 165 -16.63 -0.88 -1.95
N SER A 166 -15.54 -1.65 -1.79
CA SER A 166 -15.27 -2.42 -0.57
C SER A 166 -13.79 -2.72 -0.37
N VAL A 167 -12.90 -2.17 -1.18
CA VAL A 167 -11.47 -2.36 -0.93
C VAL A 167 -11.08 -1.60 0.33
N VAL A 168 -10.32 -2.24 1.18
CA VAL A 168 -9.74 -1.65 2.40
C VAL A 168 -8.24 -1.80 2.34
N GLY A 169 -7.52 -0.69 2.55
CA GLY A 169 -6.09 -0.67 2.77
C GLY A 169 -5.77 -0.90 4.25
N LEU A 170 -4.85 -1.81 4.53
CA LEU A 170 -4.22 -1.99 5.82
C LEU A 170 -2.73 -1.70 5.69
N TRP A 171 -2.27 -0.64 6.33
CA TRP A 171 -0.89 -0.21 6.35
C TRP A 171 -0.28 -0.53 7.72
N ILE A 172 0.90 -1.17 7.75
CA ILE A 172 1.60 -1.62 8.96
C ILE A 172 2.98 -1.00 8.99
N ALA A 173 3.26 -0.18 9.99
CA ALA A 173 4.58 0.39 10.21
C ALA A 173 5.56 -0.71 10.64
N LEU A 174 6.58 -1.02 9.84
CA LEU A 174 7.69 -1.87 10.29
C LEU A 174 8.76 -1.07 11.03
N GLU A 175 8.78 0.22 10.85
CA GLU A 175 9.65 1.20 11.47
C GLU A 175 8.83 2.41 11.92
N ASP A 176 9.35 3.21 12.85
CA ASP A 176 8.69 4.43 13.28
C ASP A 176 8.49 5.35 12.08
N ALA A 177 7.28 5.87 11.95
CA ALA A 177 6.92 6.80 10.90
C ALA A 177 6.67 8.18 11.48
N THR A 178 7.42 9.16 10.97
CA THR A 178 7.35 10.56 11.38
C THR A 178 7.17 11.45 10.15
N LYS A 179 6.87 12.72 10.37
CA LYS A 179 6.79 13.71 9.27
C LYS A 179 8.09 13.77 8.48
N ASP A 180 9.23 13.67 9.14
CA ASP A 180 10.56 13.83 8.54
C ASP A 180 10.95 12.63 7.66
N ASN A 181 10.52 11.41 8.04
CA ASN A 181 10.84 10.21 7.26
C ASN A 181 9.70 9.72 6.34
N GLY A 182 8.66 10.53 6.18
CA GLY A 182 7.58 10.26 5.22
C GLY A 182 6.45 9.40 5.75
N CYS A 183 5.86 9.76 6.91
CA CYS A 183 4.62 9.16 7.40
C CYS A 183 3.46 9.34 6.40
N LEU A 184 2.36 8.62 6.64
CA LEU A 184 1.12 8.83 5.90
C LEU A 184 0.49 10.17 6.29
N TRP A 185 -0.17 10.79 5.31
CA TRP A 185 -1.08 11.92 5.50
C TRP A 185 -2.44 11.53 4.94
N MET A 186 -3.49 11.77 5.70
CA MET A 186 -4.88 11.46 5.34
C MET A 186 -5.78 12.65 5.60
N ALA A 187 -6.93 12.69 4.95
CA ALA A 187 -7.92 13.74 5.14
C ALA A 187 -9.20 13.15 5.77
N PRO A 188 -9.39 13.24 7.09
CA PRO A 188 -10.53 12.66 7.81
C PRO A 188 -11.87 13.04 7.17
N GLY A 189 -12.79 12.08 6.99
CA GLY A 189 -14.11 12.27 6.40
C GLY A 189 -14.13 12.46 4.88
N GLN A 190 -12.95 12.57 4.21
CA GLN A 190 -12.89 12.77 2.75
C GLN A 190 -13.02 11.48 1.93
N HIS A 191 -13.21 10.34 2.58
CA HIS A 191 -13.52 9.07 1.90
C HIS A 191 -14.91 9.09 1.23
N ASP A 192 -15.81 9.96 1.65
CA ASP A 192 -17.11 10.19 1.00
C ASP A 192 -16.99 11.06 -0.26
N SER A 193 -15.81 11.61 -0.54
CA SER A 193 -15.60 12.40 -1.75
C SER A 193 -15.55 11.52 -3.00
N PRO A 194 -15.96 12.08 -4.17
CA PRO A 194 -15.91 11.32 -5.41
C PRO A 194 -14.52 10.78 -5.75
N LEU A 195 -14.48 9.63 -6.43
CA LEU A 195 -13.25 9.13 -7.05
C LEU A 195 -12.77 10.13 -8.10
N ARG A 196 -11.49 10.52 -8.02
CA ARG A 196 -10.91 11.59 -8.86
C ARG A 196 -10.25 11.06 -10.11
N GLU A 197 -9.62 9.90 -9.99
CA GLU A 197 -8.83 9.29 -11.04
C GLU A 197 -9.17 7.81 -11.17
N LEU A 198 -9.01 7.26 -12.36
CA LEU A 198 -9.26 5.85 -12.64
C LEU A 198 -8.14 5.30 -13.51
N TYR A 199 -7.45 4.28 -13.02
CA TYR A 199 -6.48 3.50 -13.77
C TYR A 199 -7.16 2.30 -14.43
N THR A 200 -7.07 2.23 -15.74
CA THR A 200 -7.61 1.13 -16.53
C THR A 200 -6.52 0.53 -17.40
N VAL A 201 -6.63 -0.75 -17.70
CA VAL A 201 -5.73 -1.46 -18.61
C VAL A 201 -6.49 -1.88 -19.84
N ASP A 202 -5.97 -1.54 -20.99
CA ASP A 202 -6.30 -2.18 -22.25
C ASP A 202 -5.51 -3.50 -22.33
N TRP A 203 -6.21 -4.60 -22.17
CA TRP A 203 -5.58 -5.93 -22.12
C TRP A 203 -5.13 -6.44 -23.47
N GLU A 204 -5.64 -5.89 -24.58
CA GLU A 204 -5.19 -6.23 -25.92
C GLU A 204 -3.79 -5.63 -26.21
N SER A 205 -3.63 -4.34 -25.94
CA SER A 205 -2.35 -3.63 -26.09
C SER A 205 -1.44 -3.76 -24.86
N ARG A 206 -1.94 -4.28 -23.71
CA ARG A 206 -1.26 -4.33 -22.40
C ARG A 206 -0.79 -2.96 -21.89
N GLN A 207 -1.49 -1.91 -22.26
CA GLN A 207 -1.19 -0.54 -21.83
C GLN A 207 -2.15 -0.07 -20.75
N GLY A 208 -1.58 0.59 -19.72
CA GLY A 208 -2.33 1.16 -18.63
C GLY A 208 -2.48 2.67 -18.75
N TYR A 209 -3.65 3.18 -18.36
CA TYR A 209 -3.97 4.61 -18.47
C TYR A 209 -4.59 5.10 -17.17
N LEU A 210 -4.01 6.17 -16.60
CA LEU A 210 -4.62 6.89 -15.48
C LEU A 210 -5.35 8.12 -16.03
N LYS A 211 -6.67 8.14 -15.85
CA LYS A 211 -7.56 9.20 -16.36
C LYS A 211 -8.16 10.00 -15.21
N ASP A 212 -8.23 11.32 -15.36
CA ASP A 212 -9.07 12.14 -14.51
C ASP A 212 -10.55 11.87 -14.86
N ILE A 213 -11.32 11.47 -13.86
CA ILE A 213 -12.76 11.18 -14.01
C ILE A 213 -13.63 12.17 -13.25
N ASN A 214 -13.03 12.92 -12.32
CA ASN A 214 -13.70 13.94 -11.53
C ASN A 214 -12.74 15.10 -11.22
N LYS A 215 -13.27 16.33 -11.23
CA LYS A 215 -12.50 17.56 -10.98
C LYS A 215 -12.50 18.02 -9.52
N THR A 216 -13.00 17.19 -8.59
CA THR A 216 -12.94 17.50 -7.15
C THR A 216 -11.50 17.73 -6.73
N ALA A 217 -11.23 18.85 -6.08
CA ALA A 217 -9.88 19.17 -5.60
C ALA A 217 -9.38 18.14 -4.60
N TRP A 218 -8.06 17.93 -4.58
CA TRP A 218 -7.40 17.19 -3.51
C TRP A 218 -7.47 17.99 -2.19
N PRO A 219 -7.39 17.32 -1.01
CA PRO A 219 -7.44 17.99 0.28
C PRO A 219 -6.42 19.11 0.39
N SER A 220 -6.84 20.22 1.00
CA SER A 220 -5.96 21.35 1.33
C SER A 220 -5.10 21.05 2.56
N PRO A 221 -4.01 21.80 2.82
CA PRO A 221 -3.16 21.59 4.00
C PRO A 221 -3.91 21.64 5.34
N GLU A 222 -5.02 22.38 5.42
CA GLU A 222 -5.84 22.48 6.64
C GLU A 222 -6.71 21.24 6.88
N GLN A 223 -6.93 20.44 5.84
CA GLN A 223 -7.75 19.23 5.90
C GLN A 223 -6.91 17.97 6.15
N GLU A 224 -5.59 18.05 6.02
CA GLU A 224 -4.72 16.91 6.13
C GLU A 224 -4.23 16.66 7.56
N PHE A 225 -4.10 15.38 7.91
CA PHE A 225 -3.61 14.93 9.19
C PHE A 225 -2.45 13.95 9.02
N ALA A 226 -1.33 14.23 9.72
CA ALA A 226 -0.17 13.37 9.71
C ALA A 226 -0.36 12.17 10.64
N ILE A 227 -0.11 10.97 10.13
CA ILE A 227 -0.19 9.71 10.89
C ILE A 227 1.23 9.34 11.36
N GLU A 228 1.69 10.01 12.42
CA GLU A 228 2.97 9.67 13.05
C GLU A 228 2.75 8.52 14.03
N VAL A 229 3.47 7.42 13.85
CA VAL A 229 3.25 6.17 14.60
C VAL A 229 4.55 5.42 14.83
N GLU A 230 4.58 4.64 15.92
CA GLU A 230 5.67 3.71 16.22
C GLU A 230 5.56 2.41 15.40
N ALA A 231 6.68 1.71 15.26
CA ALA A 231 6.74 0.39 14.66
C ALA A 231 5.71 -0.59 15.27
N GLY A 232 5.11 -1.40 14.42
CA GLY A 232 4.03 -2.33 14.78
C GLY A 232 2.64 -1.73 14.72
N THR A 233 2.49 -0.41 14.63
CA THR A 233 1.18 0.22 14.51
C THR A 233 0.55 -0.12 13.16
N MET A 234 -0.75 -0.38 13.19
CA MET A 234 -1.56 -0.68 12.02
C MET A 234 -2.57 0.44 11.78
N VAL A 235 -2.75 0.80 10.51
CA VAL A 235 -3.71 1.81 10.06
C VAL A 235 -4.59 1.19 8.99
N ILE A 236 -5.91 1.15 9.21
CA ILE A 236 -6.88 0.76 8.19
C ILE A 236 -7.50 1.99 7.57
N PHE A 237 -7.81 1.95 6.28
CA PHE A 237 -8.46 3.05 5.57
C PHE A 237 -9.28 2.57 4.37
N HIS A 238 -10.31 3.35 4.08
CA HIS A 238 -11.22 3.15 2.96
C HIS A 238 -10.51 3.41 1.63
N ASP A 239 -10.83 2.67 0.59
CA ASP A 239 -10.23 2.81 -0.75
C ASP A 239 -10.41 4.22 -1.37
N HIS A 240 -11.50 4.91 -1.03
CA HIS A 240 -11.73 6.30 -1.41
C HIS A 240 -11.01 7.31 -0.51
N MET A 241 -10.36 6.90 0.58
CA MET A 241 -9.63 7.84 1.46
C MET A 241 -8.47 8.50 0.71
N PRO A 242 -8.51 9.83 0.49
CA PRO A 242 -7.36 10.54 -0.04
C PRO A 242 -6.18 10.43 0.92
N HIS A 243 -5.05 9.96 0.41
CA HIS A 243 -3.84 9.86 1.22
C HIS A 243 -2.58 10.12 0.40
N ARG A 244 -1.51 10.48 1.07
CA ARG A 244 -0.22 10.81 0.49
C ARG A 244 0.92 10.53 1.46
N SER A 245 2.16 10.62 1.00
CA SER A 245 3.33 10.72 1.90
C SER A 245 4.39 11.66 1.33
N ALA A 246 5.02 12.44 2.21
CA ALA A 246 6.13 13.33 1.85
C ALA A 246 7.40 12.52 1.48
N PRO A 247 8.39 13.13 0.81
CA PRO A 247 9.72 12.55 0.68
C PRO A 247 10.33 12.29 2.06
N ASN A 248 11.23 11.31 2.12
CA ASN A 248 12.05 11.09 3.31
C ASN A 248 13.26 12.05 3.29
N GLN A 249 13.29 13.00 4.20
CA GLN A 249 14.38 13.97 4.35
C GLN A 249 15.32 13.65 5.52
N SER A 250 15.10 12.52 6.20
CA SER A 250 15.85 12.12 7.39
C SER A 250 16.91 11.06 7.09
N ASP A 251 17.80 10.83 8.05
CA ASP A 251 18.79 9.76 8.03
C ASP A 251 18.21 8.37 8.34
N LYS A 252 16.91 8.29 8.70
CA LYS A 252 16.22 7.05 9.07
C LYS A 252 15.31 6.59 7.95
N SER A 253 15.36 5.30 7.62
CA SER A 253 14.38 4.70 6.73
C SER A 253 12.98 4.67 7.33
N ARG A 254 11.98 4.51 6.49
CA ARG A 254 10.61 4.20 6.88
C ARG A 254 10.09 3.06 6.01
N VAL A 255 10.02 1.87 6.57
CA VAL A 255 9.52 0.67 5.88
C VAL A 255 8.13 0.34 6.40
N ALA A 256 7.22 0.06 5.49
CA ALA A 256 5.87 -0.36 5.82
C ALA A 256 5.42 -1.52 4.93
N VAL A 257 4.52 -2.35 5.47
CA VAL A 257 3.78 -3.36 4.71
C VAL A 257 2.37 -2.85 4.46
N THR A 258 1.85 -3.06 3.25
CA THR A 258 0.44 -2.80 2.93
C THR A 258 -0.25 -4.08 2.49
N LEU A 259 -1.49 -4.24 2.92
CA LEU A 259 -2.40 -5.30 2.49
C LEU A 259 -3.67 -4.65 1.94
N HIS A 260 -4.14 -5.09 0.77
CA HIS A 260 -5.41 -4.65 0.21
C HIS A 260 -6.33 -5.85 0.04
N ALA A 261 -7.49 -5.78 0.68
CA ALA A 261 -8.51 -6.80 0.57
C ALA A 261 -9.87 -6.17 0.25
N TYR A 262 -10.74 -6.93 -0.38
CA TYR A 262 -12.12 -6.53 -0.63
C TYR A 262 -13.10 -7.53 -0.01
N ASP A 263 -14.33 -7.10 0.30
CA ASP A 263 -15.37 -8.00 0.76
C ASP A 263 -15.85 -8.91 -0.40
N THR A 264 -15.87 -10.22 -0.19
CA THR A 264 -16.23 -11.21 -1.21
C THR A 264 -17.66 -11.06 -1.72
N GLN A 265 -18.50 -10.26 -1.09
CA GLN A 265 -19.84 -9.91 -1.58
C GLN A 265 -19.81 -8.89 -2.72
N SER A 266 -18.69 -8.20 -2.93
CA SER A 266 -18.51 -7.26 -4.04
C SER A 266 -17.93 -7.94 -5.27
N LEU A 267 -18.31 -7.43 -6.44
CA LEU A 267 -17.72 -7.88 -7.71
C LEU A 267 -16.33 -7.26 -7.89
N TRP A 268 -15.38 -8.07 -8.38
CA TRP A 268 -14.06 -7.63 -8.84
C TRP A 268 -14.10 -7.51 -10.37
N PRO A 269 -14.17 -6.28 -10.92
CA PRO A 269 -14.31 -6.07 -12.36
C PRO A 269 -13.09 -6.57 -13.17
N THR A 270 -13.34 -7.04 -14.37
CA THR A 270 -12.30 -7.57 -15.26
C THR A 270 -11.33 -6.50 -15.79
N HIS A 271 -11.71 -5.21 -15.72
CA HIS A 271 -10.85 -4.11 -16.12
C HIS A 271 -9.88 -3.62 -15.03
N ASN A 272 -9.93 -4.19 -13.83
CA ASN A 272 -8.86 -4.00 -12.85
C ASN A 272 -7.52 -4.46 -13.46
N TRP A 273 -6.44 -3.73 -13.17
CA TRP A 273 -5.12 -4.13 -13.64
C TRP A 273 -4.59 -5.37 -12.90
N LEU A 274 -5.01 -5.56 -11.64
CA LEU A 274 -4.53 -6.60 -10.75
C LEU A 274 -5.20 -7.93 -11.08
N HIS A 275 -4.70 -8.61 -12.11
CA HIS A 275 -5.12 -9.95 -12.48
C HIS A 275 -4.17 -10.98 -11.87
N ARG A 276 -4.64 -11.70 -10.86
CA ARG A 276 -3.87 -12.73 -10.14
C ARG A 276 -3.88 -14.05 -10.91
N GLN A 277 -3.29 -14.05 -12.11
CA GLN A 277 -3.26 -15.24 -12.98
C GLN A 277 -2.54 -16.42 -12.30
N GLY A 278 -3.19 -17.59 -12.31
CA GLY A 278 -2.63 -18.81 -11.72
C GLY A 278 -2.69 -18.89 -10.19
N LEU A 279 -3.10 -17.82 -9.51
CA LEU A 279 -3.25 -17.78 -8.05
C LEU A 279 -4.71 -18.00 -7.64
N LYS A 280 -4.91 -18.74 -6.57
CA LYS A 280 -6.23 -18.91 -5.96
C LYS A 280 -6.64 -17.65 -5.17
N PRO A 281 -7.95 -17.40 -4.97
CA PRO A 281 -8.39 -16.39 -4.01
C PRO A 281 -7.77 -16.64 -2.64
N PHE A 282 -7.26 -15.58 -2.00
CA PHE A 282 -6.69 -15.66 -0.65
C PHE A 282 -7.71 -15.16 0.37
N ILE A 283 -8.54 -16.09 0.86
CA ILE A 283 -9.61 -15.74 1.80
C ILE A 283 -9.05 -15.68 3.22
N LEU A 284 -9.33 -14.58 3.92
CA LEU A 284 -8.97 -14.40 5.33
C LEU A 284 -10.04 -15.08 6.21
N HIS A 285 -9.66 -16.19 6.82
CA HIS A 285 -10.54 -17.05 7.64
C HIS A 285 -10.50 -16.72 9.13
#